data_ebba38b83d1cae1d3d8a8095a64ca0c1
#
_entry.id   ebba38b83d1cae1d3d8a8095a64ca0c1
#
_cell.length_a   1.000
_cell.length_b   1.000
_cell.length_c   1.000
_cell.angle_alpha   90.00
_cell.angle_beta   90.00
_cell.angle_gamma   90.00
#
_symmetry.space_group_name_H-M   'P 1'
#
loop_
_entity.id
_entity.type
_entity.pdbx_description
1 polymer ?
#
loop_
_entity_poly.entity_id
_entity_poly.type
_entity_poly.pdbx_seq_one_letter_code
_entity_poly.pdbx_strand_id
1 'polypeptide(L)'
;MKVKNKTIIITDPCYILNKHEDKKPKWEDYPELADMSPGTKFSDYTPEQTIAYKKYSKACDEFQAKYDDWRKCSWGENMGALGITNYICRDTIYGDWSCSTYNTDTKERIGGFCADAGLVAVFELDEVRAYNPDIDKWIENHPWCVTIIKNFTGDINFEVVHLSGVYTKDDEFESNGKIYCKEGETWENDEIQVIGKGNINFFTTQTEL
;
A
#
# COMPACT_ATOMS: atom_id res chain seq x y z
N MET A 1 7.46 -12.30 10.66
CA MET A 1 8.64 -12.33 9.74
C MET A 1 9.90 -12.46 10.59
N LYS A 2 10.76 -13.43 10.32
CA LYS A 2 12.06 -13.57 11.01
C LYS A 2 13.17 -13.02 10.14
N VAL A 3 14.05 -12.23 10.75
CA VAL A 3 15.14 -11.53 10.04
C VAL A 3 16.45 -11.80 10.77
N LYS A 4 17.53 -12.04 10.02
CA LYS A 4 18.87 -12.28 10.58
C LYS A 4 19.90 -11.43 9.85
N ASN A 5 20.37 -10.38 10.52
CA ASN A 5 21.42 -9.46 10.05
C ASN A 5 21.14 -8.90 8.64
N LYS A 6 19.95 -8.34 8.46
CA LYS A 6 19.51 -7.74 7.19
C LYS A 6 19.14 -6.28 7.36
N THR A 7 19.22 -5.53 6.28
CA THR A 7 18.57 -4.23 6.21
C THR A 7 17.12 -4.44 5.81
N ILE A 8 16.21 -3.93 6.61
CA ILE A 8 14.77 -3.94 6.33
C ILE A 8 14.29 -2.54 5.97
N ILE A 9 13.26 -2.50 5.15
CA ILE A 9 12.52 -1.27 4.85
C ILE A 9 11.05 -1.45 5.22
N ILE A 10 10.45 -0.40 5.74
CA ILE A 10 9.02 -0.30 6.04
C ILE A 10 8.46 0.79 5.16
N THR A 11 7.48 0.47 4.32
CA THR A 11 6.89 1.40 3.36
C THR A 11 5.58 0.84 2.80
N ASP A 12 4.86 1.65 2.04
CA ASP A 12 3.78 1.13 1.19
C ASP A 12 4.39 0.40 -0.02
N PRO A 13 3.90 -0.80 -0.35
CA PRO A 13 4.33 -1.54 -1.54
C PRO A 13 4.26 -0.75 -2.84
N CYS A 14 3.31 0.15 -2.98
CA CYS A 14 3.11 0.94 -4.20
C CYS A 14 4.37 1.70 -4.61
N TYR A 15 5.19 2.14 -3.66
CA TYR A 15 6.42 2.89 -3.94
C TYR A 15 7.55 2.02 -4.48
N ILE A 16 7.67 0.78 -4.04
CA ILE A 16 8.73 -0.12 -4.50
C ILE A 16 8.34 -0.90 -5.74
N LEU A 17 7.05 -1.04 -5.99
CA LEU A 17 6.48 -1.80 -7.10
C LEU A 17 6.18 -0.96 -8.34
N ASN A 18 6.41 0.35 -8.31
CA ASN A 18 6.17 1.29 -9.41
C ASN A 18 6.82 0.90 -10.76
N LYS A 19 7.80 0.00 -10.77
CA LYS A 19 8.34 -0.57 -12.02
C LYS A 19 7.38 -1.51 -12.75
N HIS A 20 6.25 -1.83 -12.15
CA HIS A 20 5.23 -2.64 -12.84
C HIS A 20 4.27 -1.83 -13.70
N GLU A 21 4.35 -0.51 -13.73
CA GLU A 21 3.54 0.30 -14.65
C GLU A 21 3.79 -0.08 -16.12
N ASP A 22 5.01 -0.52 -16.45
CA ASP A 22 5.33 -1.04 -17.80
C ASP A 22 4.61 -2.36 -18.12
N LYS A 23 4.22 -3.13 -17.09
CA LYS A 23 3.47 -4.39 -17.21
C LYS A 23 1.99 -4.24 -16.99
N LYS A 24 1.53 -3.04 -16.62
CA LYS A 24 0.11 -2.75 -16.48
C LYS A 24 -0.59 -2.97 -17.80
N PRO A 25 -1.63 -3.81 -17.85
CA PRO A 25 -2.41 -3.97 -19.06
C PRO A 25 -2.94 -2.61 -19.52
N LYS A 26 -2.73 -2.28 -20.77
CA LYS A 26 -3.21 -1.03 -21.35
C LYS A 26 -4.48 -1.31 -22.14
N TRP A 27 -5.43 -0.41 -22.00
CA TRP A 27 -6.69 -0.53 -22.73
C TRP A 27 -6.50 -0.51 -24.23
N GLU A 28 -5.47 0.20 -24.69
CA GLU A 28 -5.09 0.31 -26.11
C GLU A 28 -4.59 -1.00 -26.72
N ASP A 29 -4.16 -1.96 -25.89
CA ASP A 29 -3.74 -3.29 -26.34
C ASP A 29 -4.94 -4.19 -26.72
N TYR A 30 -6.16 -3.70 -26.51
CA TYR A 30 -7.43 -4.40 -26.74
C TYR A 30 -8.33 -3.54 -27.64
N PRO A 31 -8.07 -3.50 -28.96
CA PRO A 31 -8.81 -2.62 -29.88
C PRO A 31 -10.31 -2.92 -29.93
N GLU A 32 -10.72 -4.14 -29.57
CA GLU A 32 -12.14 -4.52 -29.48
C GLU A 32 -12.89 -3.74 -28.40
N LEU A 33 -12.18 -3.15 -27.42
CA LEU A 33 -12.77 -2.34 -26.37
C LEU A 33 -13.09 -0.91 -26.84
N ALA A 34 -12.53 -0.47 -27.97
CA ALA A 34 -12.71 0.89 -28.49
C ALA A 34 -14.03 1.06 -29.28
N ASP A 35 -14.62 -0.04 -29.78
CA ASP A 35 -15.68 0.02 -30.81
C ASP A 35 -17.11 -0.07 -30.25
N MET A 36 -17.29 -0.16 -28.93
CA MET A 36 -18.63 -0.27 -28.35
C MET A 36 -19.20 1.08 -27.95
N SER A 37 -20.16 1.56 -28.72
CA SER A 37 -20.95 2.73 -28.35
C SER A 37 -21.85 2.41 -27.13
N PRO A 38 -21.75 3.12 -26.01
CA PRO A 38 -22.66 2.94 -24.90
C PRO A 38 -24.08 3.38 -25.30
N GLY A 39 -25.05 2.51 -25.07
CA GLY A 39 -26.47 2.93 -25.16
C GLY A 39 -27.44 2.02 -25.91
N THR A 40 -26.97 1.00 -26.64
CA THR A 40 -27.87 0.06 -27.31
C THR A 40 -28.23 -1.09 -26.37
N LYS A 41 -29.52 -1.38 -26.20
CA LYS A 41 -29.94 -2.53 -25.41
C LYS A 41 -29.56 -3.83 -26.13
N PHE A 42 -29.06 -4.80 -25.36
CA PHE A 42 -28.62 -6.12 -25.88
C PHE A 42 -29.69 -6.86 -26.70
N SER A 43 -30.99 -6.64 -26.36
CA SER A 43 -32.13 -7.20 -27.08
C SER A 43 -32.28 -6.70 -28.51
N ASP A 44 -31.64 -5.58 -28.83
CA ASP A 44 -31.82 -4.89 -30.10
C ASP A 44 -30.60 -5.06 -31.05
N TYR A 45 -29.66 -5.93 -30.68
CA TYR A 45 -28.46 -6.18 -31.46
C TYR A 45 -28.74 -6.99 -32.73
N THR A 46 -28.19 -6.54 -33.85
CA THR A 46 -28.09 -7.36 -35.07
C THR A 46 -27.17 -8.57 -34.82
N PRO A 47 -27.20 -9.58 -35.68
CA PRO A 47 -26.25 -10.70 -35.62
C PRO A 47 -24.79 -10.25 -35.60
N GLU A 48 -24.44 -9.23 -36.40
CA GLU A 48 -23.10 -8.65 -36.47
C GLU A 48 -22.72 -7.95 -35.16
N GLN A 49 -23.63 -7.17 -34.61
CA GLN A 49 -23.45 -6.51 -33.30
C GLN A 49 -23.31 -7.52 -32.17
N THR A 50 -24.05 -8.61 -32.24
CA THR A 50 -23.93 -9.72 -31.27
C THR A 50 -22.55 -10.37 -31.31
N ILE A 51 -21.98 -10.55 -32.52
CA ILE A 51 -20.63 -11.08 -32.69
C ILE A 51 -19.58 -10.09 -32.15
N ALA A 52 -19.73 -8.80 -32.47
CA ALA A 52 -18.86 -7.74 -31.97
C ALA A 52 -18.89 -7.66 -30.44
N TYR A 53 -20.09 -7.73 -29.83
CA TYR A 53 -20.25 -7.73 -28.38
C TYR A 53 -19.58 -8.94 -27.71
N LYS A 54 -19.69 -10.14 -28.29
CA LYS A 54 -19.00 -11.32 -27.75
C LYS A 54 -17.49 -11.18 -27.76
N LYS A 55 -16.92 -10.56 -28.80
CA LYS A 55 -15.48 -10.26 -28.88
C LYS A 55 -15.10 -9.23 -27.82
N TYR A 56 -15.89 -8.16 -27.68
CA TYR A 56 -15.72 -7.14 -26.67
C TYR A 56 -15.77 -7.74 -25.26
N SER A 57 -16.82 -8.53 -24.95
CA SER A 57 -16.94 -9.16 -23.62
C SER A 57 -15.73 -10.04 -23.31
N LYS A 58 -15.28 -10.85 -24.27
CA LYS A 58 -14.08 -11.67 -24.10
C LYS A 58 -12.82 -10.81 -23.85
N ALA A 59 -12.64 -9.73 -24.61
CA ALA A 59 -11.53 -8.82 -24.40
C ALA A 59 -11.60 -8.11 -23.04
N CYS A 60 -12.79 -7.75 -22.58
CA CYS A 60 -13.00 -7.23 -21.21
C CYS A 60 -12.57 -8.23 -20.15
N ASP A 61 -13.00 -9.49 -20.27
CA ASP A 61 -12.66 -10.54 -19.30
C ASP A 61 -11.14 -10.79 -19.27
N GLU A 62 -10.48 -10.83 -20.44
CA GLU A 62 -9.04 -11.01 -20.57
C GLU A 62 -8.26 -9.80 -19.98
N PHE A 63 -8.71 -8.59 -20.27
CA PHE A 63 -8.14 -7.37 -19.70
C PHE A 63 -8.27 -7.37 -18.18
N GLN A 64 -9.49 -7.63 -17.69
CA GLN A 64 -9.77 -7.62 -16.26
C GLN A 64 -8.93 -8.66 -15.52
N ALA A 65 -8.81 -9.90 -16.05
CA ALA A 65 -7.99 -10.93 -15.44
C ALA A 65 -6.51 -10.51 -15.34
N LYS A 66 -5.94 -9.94 -16.42
CA LYS A 66 -4.55 -9.45 -16.39
C LYS A 66 -4.37 -8.26 -15.49
N TYR A 67 -5.36 -7.37 -15.44
CA TYR A 67 -5.35 -6.21 -14.55
C TYR A 67 -5.42 -6.64 -13.09
N ASP A 68 -6.25 -7.62 -12.76
CA ASP A 68 -6.36 -8.16 -11.40
C ASP A 68 -5.08 -8.87 -10.97
N ASP A 69 -4.42 -9.62 -11.85
CA ASP A 69 -3.12 -10.23 -11.57
C ASP A 69 -2.03 -9.18 -11.35
N TRP A 70 -1.99 -8.14 -12.17
CA TRP A 70 -1.09 -7.00 -11.99
C TRP A 70 -1.36 -6.27 -10.66
N ARG A 71 -2.64 -6.01 -10.36
CA ARG A 71 -3.07 -5.34 -9.12
C ARG A 71 -2.70 -6.14 -7.87
N LYS A 72 -2.86 -7.47 -7.89
CA LYS A 72 -2.45 -8.33 -6.77
C LYS A 72 -0.95 -8.20 -6.45
N CYS A 73 -0.12 -8.09 -7.47
CA CYS A 73 1.31 -7.79 -7.27
C CYS A 73 1.50 -6.41 -6.61
N SER A 74 0.82 -5.38 -7.14
CA SER A 74 0.91 -4.01 -6.65
C SER A 74 0.35 -3.85 -5.22
N TRP A 75 -0.57 -4.71 -4.81
CA TRP A 75 -1.21 -4.68 -3.50
C TRP A 75 -0.61 -5.67 -2.49
N GLY A 76 0.56 -6.20 -2.77
CA GLY A 76 1.27 -7.06 -1.83
C GLY A 76 0.75 -8.49 -1.69
N GLU A 77 -0.27 -8.88 -2.45
CA GLU A 77 -0.83 -10.23 -2.37
C GLU A 77 0.04 -11.28 -3.07
N ASN A 78 0.82 -10.89 -4.07
CA ASN A 78 1.62 -11.81 -4.88
C ASN A 78 3.06 -11.35 -5.12
N MET A 79 3.71 -10.80 -4.10
CA MET A 79 5.10 -10.33 -4.21
C MET A 79 6.10 -11.45 -4.49
N GLY A 80 5.75 -12.70 -4.14
CA GLY A 80 6.55 -13.87 -4.48
C GLY A 80 6.75 -14.04 -5.99
N ALA A 81 5.78 -13.66 -6.82
CA ALA A 81 5.90 -13.65 -8.27
C ALA A 81 6.97 -12.65 -8.79
N LEU A 82 7.38 -11.71 -7.96
CA LEU A 82 8.41 -10.71 -8.21
C LEU A 82 9.79 -11.12 -7.69
N GLY A 83 9.88 -12.28 -7.03
CA GLY A 83 11.09 -12.73 -6.35
C GLY A 83 11.29 -12.13 -4.96
N ILE A 84 10.29 -11.40 -4.43
CA ILE A 84 10.29 -10.90 -3.05
C ILE A 84 9.61 -11.95 -2.19
N THR A 85 10.39 -12.69 -1.42
CA THR A 85 9.91 -13.87 -0.69
C THR A 85 9.85 -13.68 0.82
N ASN A 86 10.70 -12.81 1.37
CA ASN A 86 10.73 -12.52 2.80
C ASN A 86 10.14 -11.13 3.07
N TYR A 87 8.83 -11.08 3.17
CA TYR A 87 8.08 -9.86 3.45
C TYR A 87 6.88 -10.14 4.34
N ILE A 88 6.29 -9.08 4.86
CA ILE A 88 5.02 -9.09 5.57
C ILE A 88 4.27 -7.83 5.17
N CYS A 89 3.00 -7.94 4.82
CA CYS A 89 2.16 -6.85 4.35
C CYS A 89 0.77 -6.91 4.98
N ARG A 90 0.17 -5.77 5.26
CA ARG A 90 -1.21 -5.62 5.76
C ARG A 90 -1.86 -4.39 5.17
N ASP A 91 -3.18 -4.44 5.04
CA ASP A 91 -3.99 -3.26 4.77
C ASP A 91 -3.96 -2.33 5.98
N THR A 92 -3.93 -1.03 5.74
CA THR A 92 -4.22 -0.04 6.77
C THR A 92 -5.72 0.03 7.01
N ILE A 93 -6.14 0.29 8.25
CA ILE A 93 -7.57 0.30 8.59
C ILE A 93 -8.29 1.51 7.97
N TYR A 94 -7.58 2.62 7.74
CA TYR A 94 -8.16 3.91 7.37
C TYR A 94 -7.68 4.48 6.03
N GLY A 95 -7.05 3.68 5.17
CA GLY A 95 -6.56 4.14 3.87
C GLY A 95 -5.21 4.85 3.94
N ASP A 96 -5.09 5.99 3.25
CA ASP A 96 -3.84 6.73 3.12
C ASP A 96 -3.49 7.46 4.43
N TRP A 97 -2.26 7.29 4.89
CA TRP A 97 -1.79 7.93 6.11
C TRP A 97 -0.26 8.04 6.17
N SER A 98 0.24 8.87 7.10
CA SER A 98 1.66 8.97 7.43
C SER A 98 1.94 8.34 8.78
N CYS A 99 3.01 7.57 8.85
CA CYS A 99 3.45 6.92 10.09
C CYS A 99 4.85 7.36 10.47
N SER A 100 5.08 7.38 11.77
CA SER A 100 6.42 7.50 12.35
C SER A 100 6.86 6.17 12.94
N THR A 101 8.17 5.89 12.87
CA THR A 101 8.79 4.71 13.47
C THR A 101 9.65 5.15 14.64
N TYR A 102 9.43 4.56 15.80
CA TYR A 102 10.13 4.89 17.05
C TYR A 102 10.90 3.67 17.57
N ASN A 103 12.06 3.93 18.17
CA ASN A 103 12.70 2.96 19.03
C ASN A 103 11.88 2.79 20.31
N THR A 104 11.52 1.55 20.64
CA THR A 104 10.65 1.26 21.80
C THR A 104 11.33 1.61 23.12
N ASP A 105 12.65 1.43 23.20
CA ASP A 105 13.41 1.59 24.44
C ASP A 105 13.74 3.06 24.71
N THR A 106 14.18 3.80 23.68
CA THR A 106 14.59 5.22 23.81
C THR A 106 13.49 6.22 23.52
N LYS A 107 12.39 5.78 22.88
CA LYS A 107 11.31 6.64 22.36
C LYS A 107 11.76 7.63 21.27
N GLU A 108 12.97 7.49 20.76
CA GLU A 108 13.47 8.31 19.67
C GLU A 108 12.85 7.90 18.34
N ARG A 109 12.48 8.89 17.54
CA ARG A 109 12.03 8.64 16.15
C ARG A 109 13.20 8.20 15.31
N ILE A 110 13.05 7.03 14.66
CA ILE A 110 14.09 6.43 13.79
C ILE A 110 13.73 6.45 12.31
N GLY A 111 12.53 6.87 11.97
CA GLY A 111 12.08 6.98 10.59
C GLY A 111 10.60 7.34 10.48
N GLY A 112 10.08 7.26 9.28
CA GLY A 112 8.66 7.41 8.97
C GLY A 112 8.39 6.89 7.58
N PHE A 113 7.13 6.71 7.23
CA PHE A 113 6.69 6.32 5.89
C PHE A 113 5.25 6.79 5.63
N CYS A 114 4.87 6.82 4.36
CA CYS A 114 3.51 7.08 3.93
C CYS A 114 2.89 5.79 3.39
N ALA A 115 1.59 5.64 3.55
CA ALA A 115 0.78 4.54 3.05
C ALA A 115 -0.26 5.10 2.05
N ASP A 116 0.13 5.28 0.79
CA ASP A 116 -0.71 5.91 -0.25
C ASP A 116 -1.71 4.95 -0.89
N ALA A 117 -1.39 3.66 -0.94
CA ALA A 117 -2.32 2.63 -1.40
C ALA A 117 -3.10 1.97 -0.25
N GLY A 118 -3.01 2.54 0.96
CA GLY A 118 -3.63 1.97 2.14
C GLY A 118 -2.96 0.68 2.61
N LEU A 119 -1.67 0.49 2.32
CA LEU A 119 -0.90 -0.70 2.68
C LEU A 119 0.34 -0.34 3.49
N VAL A 120 0.74 -1.24 4.36
CA VAL A 120 2.03 -1.20 5.03
C VAL A 120 2.73 -2.54 4.88
N ALA A 121 3.99 -2.50 4.48
CA ALA A 121 4.79 -3.70 4.31
C ALA A 121 6.20 -3.53 4.86
N VAL A 122 6.78 -4.66 5.26
CA VAL A 122 8.19 -4.77 5.63
C VAL A 122 8.85 -5.73 4.65
N PHE A 123 10.00 -5.32 4.13
CA PHE A 123 10.78 -6.09 3.16
C PHE A 123 12.24 -6.17 3.58
N GLU A 124 12.93 -7.22 3.13
CA GLU A 124 14.38 -7.21 3.07
C GLU A 124 14.83 -6.34 1.88
N LEU A 125 15.64 -5.30 2.14
CA LEU A 125 16.06 -4.34 1.11
C LEU A 125 16.83 -5.01 -0.04
N ASP A 126 17.57 -6.07 0.22
CA ASP A 126 18.34 -6.78 -0.82
C ASP A 126 17.42 -7.46 -1.85
N GLU A 127 16.28 -8.02 -1.42
CA GLU A 127 15.28 -8.58 -2.34
C GLU A 127 14.63 -7.48 -3.18
N VAL A 128 14.33 -6.33 -2.55
CA VAL A 128 13.79 -5.18 -3.28
C VAL A 128 14.80 -4.65 -4.29
N ARG A 129 16.08 -4.57 -3.96
CA ARG A 129 17.15 -4.17 -4.89
C ARG A 129 17.28 -5.12 -6.08
N ALA A 130 17.16 -6.43 -5.84
CA ALA A 130 17.20 -7.42 -6.92
C ALA A 130 16.03 -7.22 -7.90
N TYR A 131 14.86 -6.83 -7.39
CA TYR A 131 13.69 -6.52 -8.18
C TYR A 131 13.74 -5.11 -8.82
N ASN A 132 14.10 -4.10 -8.05
CA ASN A 132 14.20 -2.70 -8.46
C ASN A 132 15.60 -2.13 -8.22
N PRO A 133 16.53 -2.21 -9.19
CA PRO A 133 17.91 -1.73 -9.03
C PRO A 133 18.02 -0.22 -8.75
N ASP A 134 16.98 0.58 -9.06
CA ASP A 134 16.98 2.02 -8.82
C ASP A 134 16.38 2.41 -7.46
N ILE A 135 16.07 1.43 -6.61
CA ILE A 135 15.39 1.69 -5.33
C ILE A 135 16.21 2.60 -4.40
N ASP A 136 17.53 2.46 -4.39
CA ASP A 136 18.37 3.29 -3.53
C ASP A 136 18.28 4.78 -3.93
N LYS A 137 18.27 5.09 -5.23
CA LYS A 137 18.05 6.45 -5.73
C LYS A 137 16.66 6.97 -5.40
N TRP A 138 15.64 6.10 -5.46
CA TRP A 138 14.30 6.48 -5.08
C TRP A 138 14.23 6.81 -3.58
N ILE A 139 14.83 5.99 -2.72
CA ILE A 139 14.92 6.20 -1.27
C ILE A 139 15.62 7.54 -0.95
N GLU A 140 16.73 7.83 -1.61
CA GLU A 140 17.46 9.09 -1.43
C GLU A 140 16.60 10.31 -1.75
N ASN A 141 15.73 10.22 -2.76
CA ASN A 141 14.84 11.30 -3.15
C ASN A 141 13.54 11.38 -2.32
N HIS A 142 13.15 10.31 -1.62
CA HIS A 142 11.90 10.21 -0.87
C HIS A 142 12.13 9.64 0.54
N PRO A 143 13.03 10.22 1.36
CA PRO A 143 13.38 9.67 2.66
C PRO A 143 12.22 9.66 3.67
N TRP A 144 11.17 10.44 3.39
CA TRP A 144 9.95 10.50 4.23
C TRP A 144 8.95 9.37 3.92
N CYS A 145 9.10 8.67 2.79
CA CYS A 145 8.21 7.59 2.38
C CYS A 145 8.66 6.21 2.86
N VAL A 146 9.76 6.12 3.58
CA VAL A 146 10.35 4.83 3.97
C VAL A 146 11.11 4.91 5.28
N THR A 147 10.91 3.92 6.16
CA THR A 147 11.80 3.69 7.30
C THR A 147 12.81 2.60 6.95
N ILE A 148 14.09 2.84 7.26
CA ILE A 148 15.19 1.90 7.02
C ILE A 148 15.82 1.52 8.35
N ILE A 149 15.87 0.21 8.64
CA ILE A 149 16.55 -0.33 9.82
C ILE A 149 17.67 -1.27 9.35
N LYS A 150 18.90 -0.85 9.60
CA LYS A 150 20.11 -1.58 9.16
C LYS A 150 20.50 -2.66 10.18
N ASN A 151 21.04 -3.78 9.67
CA ASN A 151 21.58 -4.89 10.46
C ASN A 151 20.58 -5.43 11.50
N PHE A 152 19.30 -5.47 11.15
CA PHE A 152 18.26 -5.97 12.03
C PHE A 152 18.38 -7.50 12.18
N THR A 153 18.25 -7.96 13.41
CA THR A 153 18.12 -9.37 13.75
C THR A 153 17.03 -9.52 14.79
N GLY A 154 15.97 -10.23 14.45
CA GLY A 154 14.81 -10.38 15.34
C GLY A 154 13.55 -10.83 14.60
N ASP A 155 12.43 -10.63 15.27
CA ASP A 155 11.11 -10.92 14.76
C ASP A 155 10.37 -9.62 14.47
N ILE A 156 9.62 -9.58 13.36
CA ILE A 156 8.74 -8.49 12.99
C ILE A 156 7.32 -9.03 12.87
N ASN A 157 6.38 -8.31 13.44
CA ASN A 157 4.96 -8.64 13.43
C ASN A 157 4.11 -7.38 13.23
N PHE A 158 2.84 -7.57 12.89
CA PHE A 158 1.82 -6.53 12.92
C PHE A 158 0.92 -6.76 14.13
N GLU A 159 0.59 -5.67 14.80
CA GLU A 159 -0.39 -5.67 15.90
C GLU A 159 -1.43 -4.58 15.64
N VAL A 160 -2.67 -4.85 16.00
CA VAL A 160 -3.73 -3.83 16.04
C VAL A 160 -3.73 -3.26 17.45
N VAL A 161 -3.56 -1.95 17.54
CA VAL A 161 -3.54 -1.22 18.82
C VAL A 161 -4.75 -0.29 18.85
N HIS A 162 -5.51 -0.39 19.92
CA HIS A 162 -6.61 0.52 20.18
C HIS A 162 -6.06 1.82 20.76
N LEU A 163 -6.33 2.91 20.06
CA LEU A 163 -5.96 4.27 20.48
C LEU A 163 -7.21 5.02 20.91
N SER A 164 -7.08 5.83 21.94
CA SER A 164 -8.14 6.74 22.36
C SER A 164 -7.55 8.05 22.85
N GLY A 165 -8.30 9.11 22.71
CA GLY A 165 -7.89 10.44 23.14
C GLY A 165 -9.08 11.36 23.35
N VAL A 166 -8.76 12.60 23.64
CA VAL A 166 -9.74 13.67 23.75
C VAL A 166 -9.39 14.71 22.71
N TYR A 167 -10.35 15.12 21.90
CA TYR A 167 -10.13 16.20 20.93
C TYR A 167 -9.75 17.49 21.63
N THR A 168 -8.66 18.07 21.17
CA THR A 168 -8.23 19.41 21.56
C THR A 168 -8.79 20.43 20.57
N LYS A 169 -8.63 21.71 20.85
CA LYS A 169 -9.04 22.77 19.97
C LYS A 169 -8.36 22.69 18.58
N ASP A 170 -7.16 22.15 18.52
CA ASP A 170 -6.39 22.00 17.30
C ASP A 170 -6.88 20.80 16.43
N ASP A 171 -7.61 19.86 17.03
CA ASP A 171 -8.23 18.72 16.33
C ASP A 171 -9.61 19.06 15.75
N GLU A 172 -10.18 20.21 16.08
CA GLU A 172 -11.46 20.64 15.51
C GLU A 172 -11.27 20.95 14.03
N PHE A 173 -12.15 20.38 13.21
CA PHE A 173 -12.19 20.75 11.81
C PHE A 173 -13.61 20.98 11.30
N GLU A 174 -13.74 21.88 10.35
CA GLU A 174 -14.97 22.20 9.67
C GLU A 174 -14.94 21.72 8.22
N SER A 175 -16.03 21.07 7.79
CA SER A 175 -16.27 20.79 6.38
C SER A 175 -17.68 21.26 6.03
N ASN A 176 -17.79 22.13 5.02
CA ASN A 176 -19.06 22.73 4.59
C ASN A 176 -19.81 23.44 5.73
N GLY A 177 -19.09 24.08 6.65
CA GLY A 177 -19.66 24.79 7.79
C GLY A 177 -20.17 23.91 8.92
N LYS A 178 -19.80 22.63 8.93
CA LYS A 178 -20.09 21.69 10.03
C LYS A 178 -18.83 21.35 10.77
N ILE A 179 -18.88 21.44 12.11
CA ILE A 179 -17.83 20.96 12.98
C ILE A 179 -18.07 19.46 13.21
N TYR A 180 -17.10 18.64 12.85
CA TYR A 180 -17.18 17.17 12.97
C TYR A 180 -16.71 16.67 14.34
N CYS A 181 -15.74 17.38 14.95
CA CYS A 181 -15.21 17.07 16.27
C CYS A 181 -15.20 18.34 17.08
N LYS A 182 -15.47 18.25 18.38
CA LYS A 182 -15.46 19.38 19.32
C LYS A 182 -14.49 19.15 20.42
N GLU A 183 -13.87 20.21 20.90
CA GLU A 183 -13.01 20.18 22.07
C GLU A 183 -13.68 19.45 23.25
N GLY A 184 -13.00 18.47 23.81
CA GLY A 184 -13.49 17.66 24.94
C GLY A 184 -14.28 16.41 24.54
N GLU A 185 -14.58 16.18 23.27
CA GLU A 185 -15.14 14.90 22.81
C GLU A 185 -14.06 13.82 22.84
N THR A 186 -14.43 12.60 23.21
CA THR A 186 -13.54 11.44 23.15
C THR A 186 -13.57 10.83 21.76
N TRP A 187 -12.40 10.36 21.31
CA TRP A 187 -12.28 9.56 20.10
C TRP A 187 -11.62 8.22 20.40
N GLU A 188 -11.96 7.23 19.61
CA GLU A 188 -11.37 5.89 19.64
C GLU A 188 -11.02 5.48 18.23
N ASN A 189 -9.89 4.82 18.06
CA ASN A 189 -9.39 4.38 16.77
C ASN A 189 -8.54 3.13 16.93
N ASP A 190 -8.57 2.24 15.93
CA ASP A 190 -7.66 1.11 15.85
C ASP A 190 -6.55 1.43 14.85
N GLU A 191 -5.32 1.13 15.21
CA GLU A 191 -4.15 1.34 14.38
C GLU A 191 -3.38 0.03 14.18
N ILE A 192 -2.99 -0.25 12.93
CA ILE A 192 -2.05 -1.33 12.64
C ILE A 192 -0.64 -0.83 12.89
N GLN A 193 0.05 -1.45 13.81
CA GLN A 193 1.45 -1.15 14.11
C GLN A 193 2.37 -2.25 13.61
N VAL A 194 3.49 -1.84 13.01
CA VAL A 194 4.62 -2.75 12.75
C VAL A 194 5.48 -2.78 14.01
N ILE A 195 5.65 -3.96 14.57
CA ILE A 195 6.40 -4.16 15.81
C ILE A 195 7.63 -5.01 15.51
N GLY A 196 8.81 -4.48 15.79
CA GLY A 196 10.08 -5.22 15.73
C GLY A 196 10.62 -5.51 17.12
N LYS A 197 11.00 -6.76 17.36
CA LYS A 197 11.63 -7.22 18.61
C LYS A 197 12.93 -7.95 18.29
N GLY A 198 14.06 -7.40 18.73
CA GLY A 198 15.38 -7.97 18.40
C GLY A 198 16.55 -7.16 18.96
N ASN A 199 17.60 -7.03 18.17
CA ASN A 199 18.74 -6.16 18.52
C ASN A 199 18.38 -4.66 18.52
N ILE A 200 17.27 -4.30 17.88
CA ILE A 200 16.61 -3.02 17.94
C ILE A 200 15.13 -3.32 18.15
N ASN A 201 14.52 -2.73 19.19
CA ASN A 201 13.09 -2.81 19.40
C ASN A 201 12.44 -1.55 18.83
N PHE A 202 11.42 -1.72 17.99
CA PHE A 202 10.74 -0.59 17.35
C PHE A 202 9.24 -0.84 17.18
N PHE A 203 8.51 0.23 16.99
CA PHE A 203 7.12 0.22 16.57
C PHE A 203 6.83 1.40 15.64
N THR A 204 5.78 1.27 14.84
CA THR A 204 5.26 2.35 14.01
C THR A 204 3.97 2.89 14.61
N THR A 205 3.70 4.16 14.43
CA THR A 205 2.42 4.77 14.83
C THR A 205 2.11 5.99 13.96
N GLN A 206 0.83 6.24 13.75
CA GLN A 206 0.29 7.44 13.13
C GLN A 206 0.39 8.66 14.05
N THR A 207 0.32 8.42 15.35
CA THR A 207 0.37 9.47 16.36
C THR A 207 1.82 9.89 16.63
N GLU A 208 2.09 11.18 16.67
CA GLU A 208 3.36 11.71 17.17
C GLU A 208 3.44 11.54 18.70
N LEU A 209 4.62 11.09 19.18
CA LEU A 209 4.87 10.86 20.61
C LEU A 209 5.46 12.10 21.29
#